data_814c6b81f702445e25d11e77c8a0023b
#
_entry.id   814c6b81f702445e25d11e77c8a0023b
#
_cell.length_a   1.000
_cell.length_b   1.000
_cell.length_c   1.000
_cell.angle_alpha   90.00
_cell.angle_beta   90.00
_cell.angle_gamma   90.00
#
_symmetry.space_group_name_H-M   'P 1'
#
loop_
_entity.id
_entity.type
_entity.pdbx_description
1 polymer ?
#
loop_
_entity_poly.entity_id
_entity_poly.type
_entity_poly.pdbx_seq_one_letter_code
_entity_poly.pdbx_strand_id
1 'polypeptide(L)'
;MTFAMWDTISAKQMEFMRRREKYIAYGGARGGGKSWVARTKAVGMCLRYAGLRVLMVRKTFAQLRENIILPMQEQFAPLYRAGAMRYNGQNNEVRFYNGSRIVFGYCDSDRDLLQYQGVEYDVIFLEEATQLSEYQFGIIRASLRGANDYPKRMYLTCNPGGQGHAWVKRLFVDRQFTKDEDPAEYAFIQAKVYDNAVLMEKDPGYLRNLQTLPDGMRKAWLDGSWDVFEGQVFTEWRDDPEHYADGKWTHVIDEFRVPEWWKIWRGFDFGYAKPFSVGWYAADGDGKIYRIREWYGCTAVANEGVKLDPQAIAAGIREIERTDPNLAGRKILGVADPSIFDTSRGRSVADMMADAPNFVTWTGGDNSRLAGKMQWHYRLKFDADGDCMMQVFKGCREFRRTIPALLYDAKHPEDIDTAMEDHIYDECRYVLMENPISPRQDEPLPPIGDDPLNMERDLRREKYGRSKAWR
;
A
#
# COMPACT_ATOMS: atom_id res chain seq x y z
N MET A 1 -19.16 33.34 -26.87
CA MET A 1 -19.84 32.29 -26.11
C MET A 1 -19.08 32.10 -24.82
N THR A 2 -19.63 32.57 -23.70
CA THR A 2 -19.07 32.33 -22.37
C THR A 2 -19.48 30.92 -21.96
N PHE A 3 -18.58 29.98 -21.98
CA PHE A 3 -18.85 28.62 -21.53
C PHE A 3 -18.76 28.63 -19.99
N ALA A 4 -19.87 28.49 -19.31
CA ALA A 4 -19.92 28.31 -17.86
C ALA A 4 -19.41 26.88 -17.51
N MET A 5 -18.10 26.66 -17.60
CA MET A 5 -17.44 25.41 -17.25
C MET A 5 -17.45 25.11 -15.73
N TRP A 6 -18.00 26.03 -14.90
CA TRP A 6 -17.72 26.10 -13.48
C TRP A 6 -18.95 26.00 -12.57
N ASP A 7 -20.15 25.92 -13.11
CA ASP A 7 -21.39 26.07 -12.32
C ASP A 7 -21.71 24.91 -11.37
N THR A 8 -20.91 23.83 -11.39
CA THR A 8 -21.15 22.64 -10.56
C THR A 8 -19.91 22.12 -9.83
N ILE A 9 -18.91 22.98 -9.64
CA ILE A 9 -17.64 22.57 -8.99
C ILE A 9 -17.78 22.59 -7.47
N SER A 10 -17.48 21.46 -6.82
CA SER A 10 -17.41 21.38 -5.36
C SER A 10 -16.23 22.16 -4.78
N ALA A 11 -16.26 22.45 -3.47
CA ALA A 11 -15.16 23.14 -2.79
C ALA A 11 -13.81 22.40 -2.96
N LYS A 12 -13.81 21.07 -2.90
CA LYS A 12 -12.61 20.24 -3.09
C LYS A 12 -12.11 20.25 -4.54
N GLN A 13 -13.01 20.20 -5.50
CA GLN A 13 -12.67 20.38 -6.90
C GLN A 13 -12.09 21.78 -7.19
N MET A 14 -12.67 22.81 -6.55
CA MET A 14 -12.14 24.19 -6.66
C MET A 14 -10.75 24.30 -6.02
N GLU A 15 -10.52 23.63 -4.89
CA GLU A 15 -9.19 23.52 -4.29
C GLU A 15 -8.19 22.92 -5.29
N PHE A 16 -8.51 21.79 -5.91
CA PHE A 16 -7.70 21.14 -6.95
C PHE A 16 -7.40 22.09 -8.13
N MET A 17 -8.38 22.89 -8.56
CA MET A 17 -8.20 23.87 -9.62
C MET A 17 -7.22 24.98 -9.26
N ARG A 18 -7.12 25.37 -7.97
CA ARG A 18 -6.32 26.51 -7.47
C ARG A 18 -4.90 26.12 -7.05
N ARG A 19 -4.65 24.87 -6.69
CA ARG A 19 -3.34 24.37 -6.22
C ARG A 19 -2.25 24.64 -7.25
N ARG A 20 -1.03 24.98 -6.78
CA ARG A 20 0.10 25.42 -7.61
C ARG A 20 1.37 24.62 -7.37
N GLU A 21 1.38 23.72 -6.42
CA GLU A 21 2.48 22.82 -6.13
C GLU A 21 2.84 22.00 -7.38
N LYS A 22 4.00 21.43 -7.42
CA LYS A 22 4.49 20.65 -8.59
C LYS A 22 3.78 19.34 -8.75
N TYR A 23 3.51 18.65 -7.62
CA TYR A 23 2.82 17.37 -7.55
C TYR A 23 1.57 17.50 -6.69
N ILE A 24 0.41 17.33 -7.29
CA ILE A 24 -0.88 17.53 -6.62
C ILE A 24 -1.70 16.26 -6.76
N ALA A 25 -1.95 15.56 -5.65
CA ALA A 25 -2.81 14.39 -5.62
C ALA A 25 -4.21 14.75 -5.10
N TYR A 26 -5.24 14.31 -5.81
CA TYR A 26 -6.64 14.37 -5.42
C TYR A 26 -7.13 12.94 -5.22
N GLY A 27 -7.19 12.51 -3.99
CA GLY A 27 -7.36 11.11 -3.63
C GLY A 27 -8.37 10.86 -2.53
N GLY A 28 -8.80 9.62 -2.39
CA GLY A 28 -9.71 9.14 -1.36
C GLY A 28 -10.92 8.39 -1.92
N ALA A 29 -12.13 8.74 -1.49
CA ALA A 29 -13.36 8.02 -1.80
C ALA A 29 -13.67 7.90 -3.30
N ARG A 30 -14.36 6.83 -3.68
CA ARG A 30 -14.95 6.69 -5.03
C ARG A 30 -16.12 7.67 -5.20
N GLY A 31 -16.37 8.08 -6.45
CA GLY A 31 -17.50 8.99 -6.75
C GLY A 31 -17.25 10.48 -6.45
N GLY A 32 -16.08 10.87 -5.95
CA GLY A 32 -15.75 12.27 -5.61
C GLY A 32 -15.56 13.23 -6.80
N GLY A 33 -15.87 12.82 -8.04
CA GLY A 33 -15.77 13.69 -9.24
C GLY A 33 -14.33 14.00 -9.68
N LYS A 34 -13.34 13.20 -9.25
CA LYS A 34 -11.90 13.42 -9.51
C LYS A 34 -11.56 13.47 -11.00
N SER A 35 -11.96 12.45 -11.77
CA SER A 35 -11.66 12.39 -13.21
C SER A 35 -12.39 13.47 -14.01
N TRP A 36 -13.59 13.89 -13.57
CA TRP A 36 -14.31 14.99 -14.18
C TRP A 36 -13.53 16.30 -14.07
N VAL A 37 -13.05 16.65 -12.87
CA VAL A 37 -12.29 17.90 -12.68
C VAL A 37 -10.90 17.83 -13.30
N ALA A 38 -10.26 16.65 -13.36
CA ALA A 38 -8.98 16.48 -14.05
C ALA A 38 -9.12 16.78 -15.56
N ARG A 39 -10.15 16.22 -16.23
CA ARG A 39 -10.47 16.55 -17.63
C ARG A 39 -10.77 18.03 -17.81
N THR A 40 -11.59 18.60 -16.91
CA THR A 40 -11.94 20.03 -16.95
C THR A 40 -10.70 20.92 -16.84
N LYS A 41 -9.80 20.60 -15.92
CA LYS A 41 -8.54 21.34 -15.73
C LYS A 41 -7.63 21.22 -16.95
N ALA A 42 -7.45 20.01 -17.50
CA ALA A 42 -6.61 19.78 -18.67
C ALA A 42 -7.10 20.57 -19.89
N VAL A 43 -8.40 20.48 -20.20
CA VAL A 43 -9.01 21.23 -21.32
C VAL A 43 -8.93 22.73 -21.09
N GLY A 44 -9.26 23.22 -19.85
CA GLY A 44 -9.19 24.63 -19.52
C GLY A 44 -7.78 25.22 -19.65
N MET A 45 -6.75 24.47 -19.25
CA MET A 45 -5.35 24.88 -19.43
C MET A 45 -4.96 24.93 -20.91
N CYS A 46 -5.34 23.94 -21.71
CA CYS A 46 -5.06 23.91 -23.14
C CYS A 46 -5.75 25.06 -23.91
N LEU A 47 -6.96 25.43 -23.53
CA LEU A 47 -7.67 26.58 -24.13
C LEU A 47 -7.01 27.91 -23.78
N ARG A 48 -6.45 28.04 -22.57
CA ARG A 48 -5.87 29.28 -22.06
C ARG A 48 -4.43 29.52 -22.52
N TYR A 49 -3.62 28.46 -22.62
CA TYR A 49 -2.17 28.53 -22.81
C TYR A 49 -1.81 27.93 -24.16
N ALA A 50 -1.39 28.78 -25.11
CA ALA A 50 -1.06 28.35 -26.48
C ALA A 50 0.18 27.45 -26.47
N GLY A 51 0.14 26.39 -27.26
CA GLY A 51 1.25 25.43 -27.42
C GLY A 51 1.51 24.54 -26.20
N LEU A 52 0.65 24.56 -25.18
CA LEU A 52 0.78 23.71 -23.97
C LEU A 52 0.74 22.23 -24.33
N ARG A 53 1.69 21.46 -23.78
CA ARG A 53 1.78 20.00 -23.98
C ARG A 53 1.32 19.29 -22.71
N VAL A 54 0.17 18.63 -22.80
CA VAL A 54 -0.42 17.87 -21.70
C VAL A 54 -0.35 16.38 -22.00
N LEU A 55 0.03 15.56 -21.02
CA LEU A 55 -0.07 14.11 -21.06
C LEU A 55 -1.14 13.65 -20.05
N MET A 56 -2.02 12.74 -20.47
CA MET A 56 -2.94 12.03 -19.56
C MET A 56 -2.67 10.54 -19.64
N VAL A 57 -2.37 9.92 -18.51
CA VAL A 57 -1.96 8.51 -18.41
C VAL A 57 -2.92 7.73 -17.52
N ARG A 58 -3.20 6.50 -17.91
CA ARG A 58 -3.90 5.50 -17.08
C ARG A 58 -3.22 4.13 -17.25
N LYS A 59 -3.56 3.16 -16.38
CA LYS A 59 -2.97 1.81 -16.39
C LYS A 59 -3.07 1.16 -17.78
N THR A 60 -4.27 1.08 -18.37
CA THR A 60 -4.48 0.47 -19.67
C THR A 60 -5.14 1.43 -20.66
N PHE A 61 -4.90 1.20 -21.97
CA PHE A 61 -5.54 2.02 -23.00
C PHE A 61 -7.07 1.86 -23.02
N ALA A 62 -7.58 0.66 -22.76
CA ALA A 62 -9.02 0.42 -22.66
C ALA A 62 -9.66 1.26 -21.54
N GLN A 63 -9.06 1.26 -20.36
CA GLN A 63 -9.53 2.12 -19.26
C GLN A 63 -9.41 3.61 -19.57
N LEU A 64 -8.33 4.02 -20.24
CA LEU A 64 -8.13 5.41 -20.66
C LEU A 64 -9.23 5.85 -21.63
N ARG A 65 -9.54 5.00 -22.63
CA ARG A 65 -10.60 5.25 -23.60
C ARG A 65 -11.95 5.43 -22.93
N GLU A 66 -12.38 4.46 -22.13
CA GLU A 66 -13.71 4.42 -21.49
C GLU A 66 -13.89 5.51 -20.41
N ASN A 67 -12.85 5.82 -19.65
CA ASN A 67 -12.99 6.72 -18.48
C ASN A 67 -12.52 8.15 -18.75
N ILE A 68 -11.71 8.38 -19.79
CA ILE A 68 -11.15 9.70 -20.07
C ILE A 68 -11.53 10.20 -21.47
N ILE A 69 -11.24 9.45 -22.54
CA ILE A 69 -11.39 9.94 -23.91
C ILE A 69 -12.86 10.12 -24.25
N LEU A 70 -13.69 9.07 -24.12
CA LEU A 70 -15.11 9.14 -24.44
C LEU A 70 -15.85 10.16 -23.54
N PRO A 71 -15.69 10.14 -22.19
CA PRO A 71 -16.29 11.16 -21.36
C PRO A 71 -15.80 12.58 -21.65
N MET A 72 -14.55 12.78 -22.11
CA MET A 72 -14.05 14.09 -22.54
C MET A 72 -14.78 14.58 -23.78
N GLN A 73 -15.03 13.71 -24.76
CA GLN A 73 -15.78 14.06 -25.98
C GLN A 73 -17.22 14.45 -25.66
N GLU A 74 -17.87 13.74 -24.76
CA GLU A 74 -19.23 14.07 -24.29
C GLU A 74 -19.27 15.37 -23.51
N GLN A 75 -18.40 15.50 -22.48
CA GLN A 75 -18.35 16.67 -21.61
C GLN A 75 -18.08 17.96 -22.36
N PHE A 76 -17.24 17.92 -23.41
CA PHE A 76 -16.83 19.07 -24.19
C PHE A 76 -17.36 19.06 -25.63
N ALA A 77 -18.45 18.34 -25.88
CA ALA A 77 -19.08 18.26 -27.22
C ALA A 77 -19.31 19.62 -27.92
N PRO A 78 -19.71 20.69 -27.19
CA PRO A 78 -19.80 22.02 -27.84
C PRO A 78 -18.47 22.57 -28.34
N LEU A 79 -17.35 22.31 -27.66
CA LEU A 79 -16.01 22.76 -28.11
C LEU A 79 -15.55 21.98 -29.35
N TYR A 80 -15.86 20.68 -29.42
CA TYR A 80 -15.62 19.87 -30.62
C TYR A 80 -16.42 20.38 -31.80
N ARG A 81 -17.73 20.67 -31.58
CA ARG A 81 -18.59 21.22 -32.63
C ARG A 81 -18.15 22.59 -33.14
N ALA A 82 -17.63 23.43 -32.24
CA ALA A 82 -17.10 24.74 -32.57
C ALA A 82 -15.71 24.68 -33.24
N GLY A 83 -15.10 23.50 -33.36
CA GLY A 83 -13.75 23.34 -33.93
C GLY A 83 -12.63 23.83 -33.02
N ALA A 84 -12.94 24.17 -31.76
CA ALA A 84 -11.95 24.64 -30.78
C ALA A 84 -10.97 23.52 -30.36
N MET A 85 -11.41 22.26 -30.43
CA MET A 85 -10.61 21.09 -30.21
C MET A 85 -11.01 19.94 -31.12
N ARG A 86 -10.06 19.07 -31.49
CA ARG A 86 -10.27 17.90 -32.35
C ARG A 86 -9.54 16.68 -31.82
N TYR A 87 -10.21 15.54 -31.79
CA TYR A 87 -9.59 14.27 -31.44
C TYR A 87 -8.97 13.61 -32.69
N ASN A 88 -7.72 13.16 -32.58
CA ASN A 88 -7.02 12.37 -33.58
C ASN A 88 -6.78 10.96 -33.03
N GLY A 89 -7.53 9.99 -33.50
CA GLY A 89 -7.45 8.60 -33.06
C GLY A 89 -6.18 7.86 -33.50
N GLN A 90 -5.48 8.30 -34.56
CA GLN A 90 -4.21 7.70 -34.97
C GLN A 90 -3.09 7.99 -33.97
N ASN A 91 -3.05 9.23 -33.49
CA ASN A 91 -2.01 9.68 -32.55
C ASN A 91 -2.47 9.65 -31.08
N ASN A 92 -3.70 9.22 -30.82
CA ASN A 92 -4.32 9.26 -29.49
C ASN A 92 -4.14 10.62 -28.81
N GLU A 93 -4.52 11.71 -29.50
CA GLU A 93 -4.38 13.06 -28.97
C GLU A 93 -5.59 13.95 -29.28
N VAL A 94 -5.80 14.95 -28.42
CA VAL A 94 -6.68 16.09 -28.72
C VAL A 94 -5.83 17.30 -29.03
N ARG A 95 -6.05 17.91 -30.19
CA ARG A 95 -5.42 19.17 -30.61
C ARG A 95 -6.37 20.34 -30.47
N PHE A 96 -5.85 21.46 -30.01
CA PHE A 96 -6.59 22.71 -29.84
C PHE A 96 -6.20 23.74 -30.91
N TYR A 97 -7.11 24.68 -31.18
CA TYR A 97 -6.93 25.74 -32.20
C TYR A 97 -5.67 26.60 -32.01
N ASN A 98 -5.21 26.71 -30.73
CA ASN A 98 -4.05 27.53 -30.35
C ASN A 98 -2.72 26.73 -30.29
N GLY A 99 -2.70 25.53 -30.86
CA GLY A 99 -1.52 24.68 -30.94
C GLY A 99 -1.23 23.83 -29.67
N SER A 100 -2.00 24.01 -28.62
CA SER A 100 -1.89 23.12 -27.45
C SER A 100 -2.46 21.73 -27.74
N ARG A 101 -2.05 20.73 -26.95
CA ARG A 101 -2.50 19.35 -27.16
C ARG A 101 -2.54 18.55 -25.86
N ILE A 102 -3.46 17.59 -25.82
CA ILE A 102 -3.52 16.54 -24.80
C ILE A 102 -3.18 15.22 -25.49
N VAL A 103 -2.10 14.58 -25.07
CA VAL A 103 -1.69 13.24 -25.52
C VAL A 103 -2.20 12.22 -24.50
N PHE A 104 -2.74 11.11 -25.00
CA PHE A 104 -3.23 10.02 -24.17
C PHE A 104 -2.24 8.86 -24.19
N GLY A 105 -1.71 8.51 -23.00
CA GLY A 105 -0.75 7.45 -22.79
C GLY A 105 -1.26 6.40 -21.80
N TYR A 106 -0.63 5.24 -21.80
CA TYR A 106 -0.91 4.17 -20.85
C TYR A 106 0.38 3.54 -20.35
N CYS A 107 0.30 2.81 -19.24
CA CYS A 107 1.44 2.10 -18.66
C CYS A 107 0.93 0.83 -17.97
N ASP A 108 0.73 -0.24 -18.73
CA ASP A 108 0.30 -1.54 -18.23
C ASP A 108 1.48 -2.35 -17.68
N SER A 109 2.62 -2.21 -18.32
CA SER A 109 3.89 -2.85 -17.97
C SER A 109 5.06 -1.87 -18.05
N ASP A 110 6.21 -2.25 -17.50
CA ASP A 110 7.43 -1.43 -17.57
C ASP A 110 7.96 -1.25 -19.01
N ARG A 111 7.57 -2.13 -19.95
CA ARG A 111 7.89 -1.98 -21.38
C ARG A 111 7.22 -0.75 -22.00
N ASP A 112 6.04 -0.39 -21.50
CA ASP A 112 5.30 0.77 -22.00
C ASP A 112 5.97 2.09 -21.61
N LEU A 113 6.91 2.08 -20.66
CA LEU A 113 7.67 3.27 -20.26
C LEU A 113 8.57 3.81 -21.36
N LEU A 114 8.95 2.96 -22.33
CA LEU A 114 9.77 3.38 -23.47
C LEU A 114 9.12 4.52 -24.29
N GLN A 115 7.78 4.57 -24.34
CA GLN A 115 7.06 5.62 -25.07
C GLN A 115 7.23 7.01 -24.42
N TYR A 116 7.65 7.10 -23.16
CA TYR A 116 7.86 8.36 -22.45
C TYR A 116 9.32 8.82 -22.48
N GLN A 117 10.24 8.00 -22.99
CA GLN A 117 11.65 8.37 -23.12
C GLN A 117 11.84 9.40 -24.22
N GLY A 118 12.57 10.47 -23.93
CA GLY A 118 12.88 11.51 -24.92
C GLY A 118 11.75 12.49 -25.22
N VAL A 119 10.54 12.33 -24.65
CA VAL A 119 9.44 13.27 -24.79
C VAL A 119 9.37 14.27 -23.65
N GLU A 120 8.69 15.40 -23.91
CA GLU A 120 8.56 16.50 -22.95
C GLU A 120 7.10 16.92 -22.83
N TYR A 121 6.67 17.12 -21.60
CA TYR A 121 5.33 17.60 -21.28
C TYR A 121 5.41 18.71 -20.22
N ASP A 122 4.57 19.73 -20.37
CA ASP A 122 4.43 20.83 -19.42
C ASP A 122 3.58 20.41 -18.22
N VAL A 123 2.56 19.58 -18.49
CA VAL A 123 1.60 19.11 -17.51
C VAL A 123 1.34 17.62 -17.73
N ILE A 124 1.33 16.86 -16.65
CA ILE A 124 0.99 15.43 -16.68
C ILE A 124 -0.18 15.18 -15.73
N PHE A 125 -1.16 14.42 -16.19
CA PHE A 125 -2.24 13.87 -15.39
C PHE A 125 -2.07 12.35 -15.28
N LEU A 126 -1.91 11.84 -14.06
CA LEU A 126 -1.95 10.41 -13.77
C LEU A 126 -3.30 10.05 -13.18
N GLU A 127 -4.10 9.34 -13.95
CA GLU A 127 -5.42 8.87 -13.55
C GLU A 127 -5.32 7.52 -12.86
N GLU A 128 -5.89 7.39 -11.66
CA GLU A 128 -5.77 6.22 -10.78
C GLU A 128 -4.29 5.88 -10.50
N ALA A 129 -3.53 6.85 -10.03
CA ALA A 129 -2.08 6.76 -9.83
C ALA A 129 -1.65 5.56 -8.96
N THR A 130 -2.50 5.11 -8.05
CA THR A 130 -2.28 3.90 -7.22
C THR A 130 -2.25 2.59 -8.03
N GLN A 131 -2.64 2.60 -9.30
CA GLN A 131 -2.48 1.44 -10.18
C GLN A 131 -1.06 1.34 -10.79
N LEU A 132 -0.23 2.37 -10.64
CA LEU A 132 1.14 2.43 -11.14
C LEU A 132 2.14 2.20 -9.99
N SER A 133 3.24 1.48 -10.29
CA SER A 133 4.35 1.35 -9.34
C SER A 133 5.09 2.68 -9.14
N GLU A 134 5.86 2.81 -8.06
CA GLU A 134 6.69 3.99 -7.81
C GLU A 134 7.75 4.18 -8.92
N TYR A 135 8.28 3.08 -9.44
CA TYR A 135 9.20 3.10 -10.58
C TYR A 135 8.53 3.68 -11.84
N GLN A 136 7.32 3.23 -12.17
CA GLN A 136 6.55 3.73 -13.31
C GLN A 136 6.24 5.23 -13.15
N PHE A 137 5.82 5.65 -11.95
CA PHE A 137 5.65 7.06 -11.62
C PHE A 137 6.93 7.86 -11.82
N GLY A 138 8.08 7.36 -11.36
CA GLY A 138 9.39 8.00 -11.49
C GLY A 138 9.79 8.26 -12.95
N ILE A 139 9.63 7.26 -13.82
CA ILE A 139 9.96 7.37 -15.24
C ILE A 139 9.02 8.35 -15.96
N ILE A 140 7.71 8.25 -15.72
CA ILE A 140 6.73 9.19 -16.33
C ILE A 140 7.01 10.61 -15.82
N ARG A 141 7.33 10.78 -14.54
CA ARG A 141 7.71 12.08 -13.94
C ARG A 141 8.92 12.72 -14.63
N ALA A 142 9.88 11.93 -15.10
CA ALA A 142 11.06 12.44 -15.80
C ALA A 142 10.72 13.12 -17.14
N SER A 143 9.52 12.86 -17.72
CA SER A 143 9.00 13.55 -18.91
C SER A 143 8.38 14.94 -18.58
N LEU A 144 8.24 15.30 -17.30
CA LEU A 144 7.75 16.59 -16.86
C LEU A 144 8.85 17.65 -16.96
N ARG A 145 9.12 18.06 -18.18
CA ARG A 145 10.20 18.98 -18.53
C ARG A 145 9.86 19.79 -19.81
N GLY A 146 10.68 20.76 -20.15
CA GLY A 146 10.58 21.56 -21.36
C GLY A 146 11.17 22.95 -21.15
N ALA A 147 11.65 23.56 -22.21
CA ALA A 147 12.38 24.85 -22.21
C ALA A 147 11.48 26.09 -22.24
N ASN A 148 10.15 25.92 -22.23
CA ASN A 148 9.21 27.03 -22.19
C ASN A 148 8.94 27.55 -20.76
N ASP A 149 8.32 28.72 -20.63
CA ASP A 149 8.05 29.41 -19.35
C ASP A 149 6.84 28.84 -18.58
N TYR A 150 6.20 27.78 -19.07
CA TYR A 150 5.08 27.17 -18.37
C TYR A 150 5.55 26.38 -17.15
N PRO A 151 4.90 26.58 -15.96
CA PRO A 151 5.20 25.79 -14.77
C PRO A 151 4.96 24.29 -15.05
N LYS A 152 5.94 23.47 -14.69
CA LYS A 152 5.85 22.01 -14.83
C LYS A 152 5.07 21.45 -13.65
N ARG A 153 3.93 20.80 -13.94
CA ARG A 153 3.03 20.27 -12.90
C ARG A 153 2.50 18.89 -13.22
N MET A 154 2.38 18.08 -12.20
CA MET A 154 1.74 16.78 -12.28
C MET A 154 0.54 16.73 -11.37
N TYR A 155 -0.58 16.28 -11.92
CA TYR A 155 -1.84 16.10 -11.22
C TYR A 155 -2.16 14.61 -11.18
N LEU A 156 -2.46 14.11 -9.98
CA LEU A 156 -2.77 12.70 -9.77
C LEU A 156 -4.23 12.58 -9.30
N THR A 157 -4.98 11.66 -9.87
CA THR A 157 -6.19 11.16 -9.22
C THR A 157 -5.90 9.78 -8.65
N CYS A 158 -6.42 9.45 -7.48
CA CYS A 158 -6.15 8.17 -6.84
C CYS A 158 -7.26 7.75 -5.90
N ASN A 159 -7.38 6.43 -5.71
CA ASN A 159 -8.18 5.80 -4.66
C ASN A 159 -7.23 4.94 -3.83
N PRO A 160 -7.51 4.69 -2.53
CA PRO A 160 -6.76 3.72 -1.75
C PRO A 160 -6.77 2.33 -2.41
N GLY A 161 -5.66 1.61 -2.33
CA GLY A 161 -5.48 0.28 -2.91
C GLY A 161 -4.64 0.26 -4.19
N GLY A 162 -4.32 -0.95 -4.67
CA GLY A 162 -3.46 -1.16 -5.83
C GLY A 162 -1.96 -1.13 -5.49
N GLN A 163 -1.14 -1.55 -6.47
CA GLN A 163 0.31 -1.70 -6.28
C GLN A 163 1.05 -0.41 -5.90
N GLY A 164 0.48 0.75 -6.23
CA GLY A 164 1.05 2.05 -5.92
C GLY A 164 0.54 2.68 -4.63
N HIS A 165 -0.30 1.97 -3.87
CA HIS A 165 -0.88 2.49 -2.63
C HIS A 165 0.19 3.04 -1.68
N ALA A 166 1.25 2.26 -1.46
CA ALA A 166 2.30 2.59 -0.50
C ALA A 166 3.04 3.90 -0.83
N TRP A 167 3.47 4.09 -2.09
CA TRP A 167 4.19 5.31 -2.46
C TRP A 167 3.29 6.55 -2.50
N VAL A 168 2.01 6.40 -2.92
CA VAL A 168 1.05 7.51 -2.88
C VAL A 168 0.77 7.92 -1.44
N LYS A 169 0.54 6.93 -0.54
CA LYS A 169 0.34 7.18 0.89
C LYS A 169 1.56 7.87 1.48
N ARG A 170 2.77 7.34 1.27
CA ARG A 170 4.03 7.90 1.76
C ARG A 170 4.21 9.37 1.38
N LEU A 171 4.10 9.67 0.08
CA LEU A 171 4.40 11.02 -0.44
C LEU A 171 3.30 12.04 -0.12
N PHE A 172 2.04 11.66 -0.27
CA PHE A 172 0.95 12.64 -0.27
C PHE A 172 0.15 12.63 1.03
N VAL A 173 -0.08 11.48 1.65
CA VAL A 173 -0.92 11.37 2.85
C VAL A 173 -0.06 11.50 4.11
N ASP A 174 0.93 10.62 4.28
CA ASP A 174 1.80 10.59 5.45
C ASP A 174 2.90 11.66 5.40
N ARG A 175 3.16 12.24 4.20
CA ARG A 175 4.17 13.28 3.96
C ARG A 175 5.57 12.87 4.43
N GLN A 176 5.95 11.62 4.18
CA GLN A 176 7.26 11.07 4.50
C GLN A 176 8.16 11.19 3.27
N PHE A 177 9.17 12.05 3.37
CA PHE A 177 10.05 12.41 2.25
C PHE A 177 11.47 11.88 2.45
N THR A 178 12.11 11.53 1.35
CA THR A 178 13.54 11.25 1.29
C THR A 178 14.35 12.55 1.22
N LYS A 179 15.69 12.44 1.25
CA LYS A 179 16.59 13.63 1.17
C LYS A 179 16.45 14.41 -0.14
N ASP A 180 16.03 13.73 -1.21
CA ASP A 180 15.95 14.28 -2.57
C ASP A 180 14.54 14.78 -2.91
N GLU A 181 13.60 14.72 -1.98
CA GLU A 181 12.21 15.14 -2.13
C GLU A 181 11.93 16.41 -1.33
N ASP A 182 11.51 17.48 -2.00
CA ASP A 182 11.13 18.74 -1.32
C ASP A 182 9.65 18.68 -0.89
N PRO A 183 9.34 18.67 0.41
CA PRO A 183 7.97 18.67 0.93
C PRO A 183 7.06 19.77 0.36
N ALA A 184 7.63 20.91 -0.03
CA ALA A 184 6.87 22.04 -0.56
C ALA A 184 6.32 21.78 -1.98
N GLU A 185 6.89 20.81 -2.71
CA GLU A 185 6.43 20.43 -4.04
C GLU A 185 5.17 19.58 -4.03
N TYR A 186 4.76 19.00 -2.89
CA TYR A 186 3.69 18.01 -2.79
C TYR A 186 2.45 18.53 -2.07
N ALA A 187 1.28 18.30 -2.65
CA ALA A 187 -0.01 18.62 -2.04
C ALA A 187 -0.98 17.45 -2.16
N PHE A 188 -1.76 17.21 -1.12
CA PHE A 188 -2.83 16.22 -1.09
C PHE A 188 -4.18 16.90 -0.83
N ILE A 189 -5.18 16.49 -1.59
CA ILE A 189 -6.58 16.89 -1.41
C ILE A 189 -7.38 15.62 -1.17
N GLN A 190 -7.89 15.46 0.04
CA GLN A 190 -8.72 14.30 0.36
C GLN A 190 -10.13 14.48 -0.21
N ALA A 191 -10.56 13.52 -1.03
CA ALA A 191 -11.92 13.42 -1.54
C ALA A 191 -12.76 12.48 -0.68
N LYS A 192 -13.95 12.91 -0.30
CA LYS A 192 -15.01 12.06 0.27
C LYS A 192 -16.17 11.95 -0.71
N VAL A 193 -16.97 10.89 -0.61
CA VAL A 193 -18.15 10.73 -1.48
C VAL A 193 -19.11 11.90 -1.33
N TYR A 194 -19.26 12.42 -0.11
CA TYR A 194 -20.14 13.55 0.24
C TYR A 194 -19.72 14.88 -0.40
N ASP A 195 -18.46 14.99 -0.89
CA ASP A 195 -17.99 16.20 -1.57
C ASP A 195 -18.60 16.37 -2.96
N ASN A 196 -19.23 15.31 -3.51
CA ASN A 196 -19.89 15.33 -4.81
C ASN A 196 -21.41 15.53 -4.67
N ALA A 197 -21.83 16.78 -4.45
CA ALA A 197 -23.23 17.13 -4.29
C ALA A 197 -24.09 16.67 -5.49
N VAL A 198 -23.57 16.75 -6.70
CA VAL A 198 -24.28 16.33 -7.93
C VAL A 198 -24.57 14.82 -7.91
N LEU A 199 -23.63 13.99 -7.46
CA LEU A 199 -23.87 12.55 -7.33
C LEU A 199 -24.87 12.25 -6.23
N MET A 200 -24.77 12.95 -5.09
CA MET A 200 -25.71 12.78 -3.98
C MET A 200 -27.14 13.14 -4.33
N GLU A 201 -27.32 14.17 -5.16
CA GLU A 201 -28.64 14.61 -5.63
C GLU A 201 -29.22 13.65 -6.68
N LYS A 202 -28.38 13.24 -7.67
CA LYS A 202 -28.85 12.43 -8.81
C LYS A 202 -28.97 10.95 -8.51
N ASP A 203 -28.15 10.41 -7.60
CA ASP A 203 -28.16 9.00 -7.21
C ASP A 203 -28.01 8.82 -5.69
N PRO A 204 -29.08 9.08 -4.93
CA PRO A 204 -29.07 8.84 -3.47
C PRO A 204 -28.90 7.35 -3.12
N GLY A 205 -29.17 6.44 -4.07
CA GLY A 205 -29.01 4.99 -3.91
C GLY A 205 -27.55 4.57 -3.85
N TYR A 206 -26.65 5.31 -4.50
CA TYR A 206 -25.23 5.03 -4.52
C TYR A 206 -24.62 5.01 -3.10
N LEU A 207 -24.98 5.98 -2.27
CA LEU A 207 -24.53 6.04 -0.88
C LEU A 207 -24.97 4.81 -0.07
N ARG A 208 -26.24 4.39 -0.23
CA ARG A 208 -26.76 3.18 0.43
C ARG A 208 -26.00 1.93 0.00
N ASN A 209 -25.69 1.81 -1.29
CA ASN A 209 -24.89 0.70 -1.80
C ASN A 209 -23.48 0.66 -1.18
N LEU A 210 -22.84 1.81 -0.99
CA LEU A 210 -21.55 1.88 -0.31
C LEU A 210 -21.65 1.53 1.19
N GLN A 211 -22.74 1.86 1.85
CA GLN A 211 -22.97 1.54 3.26
C GLN A 211 -23.14 0.04 3.54
N THR A 212 -23.57 -0.74 2.54
CA THR A 212 -23.72 -2.21 2.67
C THR A 212 -22.40 -2.99 2.45
N LEU A 213 -21.33 -2.31 2.08
CA LEU A 213 -20.03 -2.95 1.91
C LEU A 213 -19.42 -3.39 3.25
N PRO A 214 -18.55 -4.42 3.25
CA PRO A 214 -17.76 -4.78 4.42
C PRO A 214 -17.01 -3.58 5.01
N ASP A 215 -16.82 -3.55 6.33
CA ASP A 215 -16.32 -2.37 7.06
C ASP A 215 -15.04 -1.76 6.47
N GLY A 216 -14.07 -2.57 6.07
CA GLY A 216 -12.84 -2.10 5.46
C GLY A 216 -13.08 -1.38 4.12
N MET A 217 -13.85 -2.00 3.22
CA MET A 217 -14.19 -1.40 1.93
C MET A 217 -15.05 -0.14 2.10
N ARG A 218 -15.96 -0.16 3.06
CA ARG A 218 -16.81 0.99 3.39
C ARG A 218 -15.97 2.18 3.80
N LYS A 219 -15.02 2.01 4.73
CA LYS A 219 -14.09 3.07 5.16
C LYS A 219 -13.25 3.61 4.01
N ALA A 220 -12.70 2.74 3.16
CA ALA A 220 -11.91 3.15 2.01
C ALA A 220 -12.75 3.92 0.96
N TRP A 221 -13.96 3.46 0.67
CA TRP A 221 -14.77 4.00 -0.43
C TRP A 221 -15.68 5.16 -0.03
N LEU A 222 -16.15 5.23 1.23
CA LEU A 222 -16.95 6.33 1.76
C LEU A 222 -16.10 7.45 2.32
N ASP A 223 -15.18 7.10 3.24
CA ASP A 223 -14.40 8.07 4.02
C ASP A 223 -13.07 8.40 3.35
N GLY A 224 -12.67 7.60 2.34
CA GLY A 224 -11.39 7.76 1.67
C GLY A 224 -10.21 7.42 2.58
N SER A 225 -10.39 6.45 3.50
CA SER A 225 -9.31 5.99 4.38
C SER A 225 -8.18 5.35 3.57
N TRP A 226 -6.95 5.68 3.94
CA TRP A 226 -5.74 5.12 3.35
C TRP A 226 -5.13 3.99 4.18
N ASP A 227 -5.75 3.61 5.29
CA ASP A 227 -5.26 2.55 6.16
C ASP A 227 -5.89 1.19 5.85
N VAL A 228 -7.04 1.18 5.16
CA VAL A 228 -7.75 -0.03 4.73
C VAL A 228 -8.20 0.13 3.28
N PHE A 229 -8.00 -0.90 2.43
CA PHE A 229 -8.36 -0.85 1.02
C PHE A 229 -8.73 -2.23 0.46
N GLU A 230 -9.36 -2.23 -0.72
CA GLU A 230 -9.82 -3.45 -1.40
C GLU A 230 -8.65 -4.35 -1.80
N GLY A 231 -8.76 -5.65 -1.49
CA GLY A 231 -7.74 -6.65 -1.82
C GLY A 231 -6.58 -6.73 -0.82
N GLN A 232 -6.58 -5.93 0.25
CA GLN A 232 -5.57 -6.00 1.31
C GLN A 232 -5.63 -7.36 2.02
N VAL A 233 -4.47 -8.00 2.20
CA VAL A 233 -4.38 -9.31 2.87
C VAL A 233 -4.60 -9.18 4.36
N PHE A 234 -3.88 -8.27 5.01
CA PHE A 234 -3.88 -8.11 6.47
C PHE A 234 -4.72 -6.90 6.89
N THR A 235 -6.03 -7.04 6.85
CA THR A 235 -6.99 -5.99 7.26
C THR A 235 -7.01 -5.77 8.77
N GLU A 236 -6.46 -6.69 9.55
CA GLU A 236 -6.30 -6.60 11.00
C GLU A 236 -5.18 -5.62 11.39
N TRP A 237 -4.23 -5.37 10.48
CA TRP A 237 -3.08 -4.50 10.78
C TRP A 237 -3.52 -3.10 11.20
N ARG A 238 -2.97 -2.64 12.32
CA ARG A 238 -3.17 -1.30 12.85
C ARG A 238 -1.85 -0.71 13.32
N ASP A 239 -1.54 0.48 12.86
CA ASP A 239 -0.41 1.31 13.27
C ASP A 239 -0.97 2.60 13.86
N ASP A 240 -1.07 2.65 15.20
CA ASP A 240 -1.68 3.75 15.93
C ASP A 240 -0.67 4.39 16.89
N PRO A 241 -0.09 5.57 16.52
CA PRO A 241 0.92 6.24 17.32
C PRO A 241 0.47 6.67 18.71
N GLU A 242 -0.83 6.84 18.95
CA GLU A 242 -1.36 7.22 20.26
C GLU A 242 -1.23 6.07 21.27
N HIS A 243 -1.10 4.84 20.77
CA HIS A 243 -1.05 3.61 21.54
C HIS A 243 0.32 2.88 21.51
N TYR A 244 1.40 3.52 21.03
CA TYR A 244 2.72 2.88 21.01
C TYR A 244 3.26 2.56 22.41
N ALA A 245 2.93 3.37 23.40
CA ALA A 245 3.43 3.23 24.76
C ALA A 245 2.69 2.13 25.57
N ASP A 246 1.39 1.98 25.36
CA ASP A 246 0.57 0.97 26.06
C ASP A 246 0.41 -0.33 25.28
N GLY A 247 0.69 -0.32 23.98
CA GLY A 247 0.64 -1.47 23.09
C GLY A 247 -0.76 -2.04 22.87
N LYS A 248 -1.83 -1.29 23.18
CA LYS A 248 -3.22 -1.72 23.03
C LYS A 248 -3.81 -1.24 21.71
N TRP A 249 -4.54 -2.09 21.02
CA TRP A 249 -5.19 -1.78 19.75
C TRP A 249 -4.22 -1.30 18.67
N THR A 250 -2.93 -1.61 18.81
CA THR A 250 -1.88 -1.33 17.84
C THR A 250 -0.90 -2.50 17.73
N HIS A 251 -0.37 -2.71 16.52
CA HIS A 251 0.71 -3.67 16.28
C HIS A 251 2.09 -3.05 16.40
N VAL A 252 2.17 -1.72 16.39
CA VAL A 252 3.43 -0.99 16.52
C VAL A 252 3.57 -0.47 17.94
N ILE A 253 4.75 -0.68 18.52
CA ILE A 253 5.03 -0.29 19.90
C ILE A 253 6.37 0.44 20.02
N ASP A 254 6.51 1.18 21.12
CA ASP A 254 7.80 1.73 21.51
C ASP A 254 8.81 0.62 21.82
N GLU A 255 10.07 0.89 21.54
CA GLU A 255 11.15 -0.06 21.79
C GLU A 255 11.39 -0.23 23.30
N PHE A 256 11.59 -1.47 23.72
CA PHE A 256 11.94 -1.81 25.10
C PHE A 256 13.15 -2.74 25.16
N ARG A 257 13.74 -2.87 26.33
CA ARG A 257 14.81 -3.84 26.57
C ARG A 257 14.23 -5.24 26.70
N VAL A 258 14.55 -6.13 25.74
CA VAL A 258 14.05 -7.51 25.68
C VAL A 258 14.63 -8.31 26.86
N PRO A 259 13.79 -8.95 27.70
CA PRO A 259 14.26 -9.79 28.80
C PRO A 259 15.23 -10.88 28.34
N GLU A 260 16.26 -11.17 29.13
CA GLU A 260 17.32 -12.10 28.73
C GLU A 260 16.83 -13.55 28.56
N TRP A 261 15.78 -13.94 29.25
CA TRP A 261 15.21 -15.28 29.16
C TRP A 261 14.26 -15.51 27.97
N TRP A 262 13.90 -14.45 27.23
CA TRP A 262 13.11 -14.61 26.01
C TRP A 262 13.95 -15.24 24.91
N LYS A 263 13.33 -16.08 24.07
CA LYS A 263 13.99 -16.67 22.90
C LYS A 263 14.13 -15.62 21.82
N ILE A 264 15.29 -15.64 21.13
CA ILE A 264 15.52 -14.78 19.97
C ILE A 264 15.59 -15.63 18.71
N TRP A 265 14.79 -15.25 17.74
CA TRP A 265 14.78 -15.82 16.40
C TRP A 265 15.34 -14.82 15.40
N ARG A 266 15.91 -15.32 14.32
CA ARG A 266 16.30 -14.55 13.15
C ARG A 266 15.69 -15.21 11.92
N GLY A 267 14.82 -14.48 11.17
CA GLY A 267 14.27 -14.88 9.90
C GLY A 267 15.12 -14.39 8.74
N PHE A 268 15.12 -15.09 7.62
CA PHE A 268 15.83 -14.69 6.42
C PHE A 268 15.11 -15.12 5.15
N ASP A 269 14.95 -14.17 4.24
CA ASP A 269 14.59 -14.36 2.83
C ASP A 269 15.69 -13.77 1.95
N PHE A 270 16.29 -14.61 1.07
CA PHE A 270 17.42 -14.19 0.25
C PHE A 270 16.98 -13.55 -1.06
N GLY A 271 17.49 -12.37 -1.34
CA GLY A 271 17.37 -11.68 -2.62
C GLY A 271 18.68 -11.04 -3.05
N TYR A 272 18.95 -11.02 -4.35
CA TYR A 272 20.09 -10.32 -4.95
C TYR A 272 19.62 -9.16 -5.83
N ALA A 273 18.86 -9.44 -6.89
CA ALA A 273 18.22 -8.42 -7.73
C ALA A 273 16.95 -7.85 -7.08
N LYS A 274 16.27 -8.67 -6.29
CA LYS A 274 15.21 -8.28 -5.37
C LYS A 274 15.80 -8.08 -3.98
N PRO A 275 15.11 -7.34 -3.08
CA PRO A 275 15.60 -7.17 -1.72
C PRO A 275 15.75 -8.50 -0.97
N PHE A 276 16.76 -8.60 -0.13
CA PHE A 276 16.75 -9.59 0.94
C PHE A 276 16.09 -9.02 2.18
N SER A 277 15.55 -9.91 3.03
CA SER A 277 14.99 -9.53 4.33
C SER A 277 15.66 -10.31 5.46
N VAL A 278 16.09 -9.61 6.49
CA VAL A 278 16.51 -10.18 7.77
C VAL A 278 15.70 -9.52 8.88
N GLY A 279 14.98 -10.32 9.66
CA GLY A 279 14.23 -9.86 10.82
C GLY A 279 14.67 -10.56 12.09
N TRP A 280 14.76 -9.84 13.21
CA TRP A 280 15.02 -10.41 14.53
C TRP A 280 13.75 -10.31 15.37
N TYR A 281 13.43 -11.41 16.03
CA TYR A 281 12.19 -11.60 16.77
C TYR A 281 12.47 -12.09 18.18
N ALA A 282 11.78 -11.52 19.16
CA ALA A 282 11.75 -12.03 20.50
C ALA A 282 10.42 -12.74 20.76
N ALA A 283 10.45 -13.90 21.40
CA ALA A 283 9.27 -14.64 21.83
C ALA A 283 9.19 -14.64 23.33
N ASP A 284 8.07 -14.18 23.91
CA ASP A 284 7.84 -14.24 25.36
C ASP A 284 7.38 -15.64 25.83
N GLY A 285 7.05 -15.74 27.13
CA GLY A 285 6.60 -17.00 27.75
C GLY A 285 5.22 -17.47 27.25
N ASP A 286 4.38 -16.56 26.76
CA ASP A 286 3.03 -16.83 26.29
C ASP A 286 2.96 -17.09 24.79
N GLY A 287 4.12 -17.03 24.10
CA GLY A 287 4.26 -17.27 22.68
C GLY A 287 3.91 -16.06 21.81
N LYS A 288 3.78 -14.87 22.40
CA LYS A 288 3.67 -13.62 21.66
C LYS A 288 5.02 -13.29 21.03
N ILE A 289 4.99 -12.86 19.77
CA ILE A 289 6.17 -12.53 18.97
C ILE A 289 6.31 -11.02 18.86
N TYR A 290 7.52 -10.53 19.07
CA TYR A 290 7.90 -9.14 18.89
C TYR A 290 8.98 -9.05 17.82
N ARG A 291 8.72 -8.36 16.70
CA ARG A 291 9.77 -8.00 15.74
C ARG A 291 10.55 -6.82 16.31
N ILE A 292 11.78 -7.07 16.74
CA ILE A 292 12.59 -6.11 17.49
C ILE A 292 13.62 -5.37 16.64
N ARG A 293 14.00 -5.95 15.50
CA ARG A 293 14.98 -5.37 14.58
C ARG A 293 14.75 -5.87 13.17
N GLU A 294 15.15 -5.08 12.17
CA GLU A 294 15.16 -5.47 10.77
C GLU A 294 16.38 -4.95 10.03
N TRP A 295 16.74 -5.66 8.99
CA TRP A 295 17.65 -5.21 7.95
C TRP A 295 17.12 -5.65 6.59
N TYR A 296 16.68 -4.66 5.82
CA TYR A 296 16.04 -4.87 4.54
C TYR A 296 16.96 -4.39 3.42
N GLY A 297 17.34 -5.27 2.51
CA GLY A 297 18.31 -5.02 1.45
C GLY A 297 17.70 -4.39 0.21
N CYS A 298 16.95 -3.30 0.38
CA CYS A 298 16.32 -2.54 -0.70
C CYS A 298 17.13 -1.28 -1.02
N THR A 299 17.18 -0.89 -2.30
CA THR A 299 17.69 0.42 -2.72
C THR A 299 16.66 1.54 -2.41
N ALA A 300 16.91 2.75 -2.87
CA ALA A 300 15.90 3.81 -2.83
C ALA A 300 14.69 3.54 -3.76
N VAL A 301 14.80 2.56 -4.65
CA VAL A 301 13.72 2.09 -5.52
C VAL A 301 13.06 0.87 -4.87
N ALA A 302 11.75 0.95 -4.64
CA ALA A 302 11.00 -0.13 -4.03
C ALA A 302 11.15 -1.44 -4.82
N ASN A 303 11.30 -2.56 -4.09
CA ASN A 303 11.47 -3.91 -4.64
C ASN A 303 12.74 -4.10 -5.52
N GLU A 304 13.76 -3.24 -5.34
CA GLU A 304 15.07 -3.38 -5.99
C GLU A 304 16.16 -3.69 -4.95
N GLY A 305 16.85 -4.84 -5.11
CA GLY A 305 17.87 -5.31 -4.17
C GLY A 305 19.19 -4.55 -4.29
N VAL A 306 19.89 -4.39 -3.15
CA VAL A 306 21.21 -3.76 -3.05
C VAL A 306 22.37 -4.60 -3.62
N LYS A 307 22.10 -5.81 -4.11
CA LYS A 307 23.03 -6.73 -4.79
C LYS A 307 24.24 -7.13 -3.93
N LEU A 308 24.01 -7.36 -2.64
CA LEU A 308 25.02 -7.91 -1.74
C LEU A 308 25.13 -9.43 -1.92
N ASP A 309 26.36 -9.94 -1.86
CA ASP A 309 26.61 -11.37 -1.84
C ASP A 309 26.32 -11.98 -0.44
N PRO A 310 26.17 -13.31 -0.33
CA PRO A 310 25.83 -13.96 0.92
C PRO A 310 26.84 -13.71 2.05
N GLN A 311 28.13 -13.58 1.75
CA GLN A 311 29.16 -13.33 2.76
C GLN A 311 29.07 -11.90 3.30
N ALA A 312 28.79 -10.91 2.44
CA ALA A 312 28.57 -9.53 2.85
C ALA A 312 27.31 -9.41 3.71
N ILE A 313 26.22 -10.13 3.37
CA ILE A 313 25.02 -10.19 4.20
C ILE A 313 25.34 -10.83 5.55
N ALA A 314 26.09 -11.94 5.59
CA ALA A 314 26.50 -12.60 6.84
C ALA A 314 27.32 -11.67 7.74
N ALA A 315 28.23 -10.90 7.15
CA ALA A 315 29.04 -9.91 7.89
C ALA A 315 28.15 -8.81 8.51
N GLY A 316 27.20 -8.29 7.73
CA GLY A 316 26.25 -7.29 8.23
C GLY A 316 25.34 -7.83 9.34
N ILE A 317 24.86 -9.07 9.23
CA ILE A 317 24.10 -9.75 10.29
C ILE A 317 24.93 -9.80 11.59
N ARG A 318 26.18 -10.24 11.52
CA ARG A 318 27.04 -10.32 12.71
C ARG A 318 27.33 -8.95 13.32
N GLU A 319 27.51 -7.93 12.50
CA GLU A 319 27.72 -6.57 13.02
C GLU A 319 26.47 -6.06 13.76
N ILE A 320 25.28 -6.29 13.22
CA ILE A 320 24.02 -5.94 13.90
C ILE A 320 23.88 -6.72 15.20
N GLU A 321 24.10 -8.05 15.18
CA GLU A 321 23.98 -8.91 16.37
C GLU A 321 25.00 -8.55 17.46
N ARG A 322 26.16 -8.03 17.07
CA ARG A 322 27.20 -7.59 18.02
C ARG A 322 26.89 -6.24 18.66
N THR A 323 26.25 -5.33 17.91
CA THR A 323 26.07 -3.93 18.31
C THR A 323 24.69 -3.61 18.89
N ASP A 324 23.67 -4.38 18.49
CA ASP A 324 22.30 -4.14 18.98
C ASP A 324 22.19 -4.57 20.45
N PRO A 325 21.70 -3.69 21.34
CA PRO A 325 21.60 -3.99 22.76
C PRO A 325 20.71 -5.19 23.09
N ASN A 326 19.69 -5.50 22.27
CA ASN A 326 18.79 -6.63 22.51
C ASN A 326 19.32 -7.96 21.95
N LEU A 327 20.38 -7.93 21.11
CA LEU A 327 20.93 -9.09 20.44
C LEU A 327 22.32 -9.47 20.93
N ALA A 328 23.11 -8.52 21.42
CA ALA A 328 24.51 -8.73 21.80
C ALA A 328 24.64 -9.82 22.87
N GLY A 329 25.47 -10.83 22.57
CA GLY A 329 25.72 -11.98 23.46
C GLY A 329 24.57 -12.98 23.58
N ARG A 330 23.49 -12.82 22.84
CA ARG A 330 22.32 -13.72 22.87
C ARG A 330 22.51 -14.94 21.98
N LYS A 331 21.91 -16.06 22.36
CA LYS A 331 21.72 -17.20 21.47
C LYS A 331 20.57 -16.89 20.52
N ILE A 332 20.87 -16.86 19.22
CA ILE A 332 19.92 -16.53 18.14
C ILE A 332 19.68 -17.79 17.31
N LEU A 333 18.40 -18.16 17.13
CA LEU A 333 17.99 -19.28 16.29
C LEU A 333 17.66 -18.74 14.89
N GLY A 334 18.35 -19.23 13.86
CA GLY A 334 18.17 -18.77 12.48
C GLY A 334 17.26 -19.71 11.69
N VAL A 335 16.21 -19.16 11.06
CA VAL A 335 15.34 -19.86 10.12
C VAL A 335 15.28 -19.09 8.81
N ALA A 336 15.30 -19.80 7.67
CA ALA A 336 15.37 -19.16 6.37
C ALA A 336 14.57 -19.92 5.31
N ASP A 337 14.33 -19.25 4.16
CA ASP A 337 13.78 -19.89 2.99
C ASP A 337 14.55 -21.18 2.65
N PRO A 338 13.87 -22.31 2.45
CA PRO A 338 14.53 -23.58 2.06
C PRO A 338 15.38 -23.47 0.79
N SER A 339 15.11 -22.54 -0.11
CA SER A 339 15.87 -22.35 -1.35
C SER A 339 17.33 -21.97 -1.12
N ILE A 340 17.67 -21.36 0.04
CA ILE A 340 19.06 -21.01 0.35
C ILE A 340 19.97 -22.23 0.54
N PHE A 341 19.42 -23.43 0.71
CA PHE A 341 20.14 -24.69 0.84
C PHE A 341 20.34 -25.41 -0.49
N ASP A 342 19.81 -24.86 -1.61
CA ASP A 342 19.96 -25.47 -2.93
C ASP A 342 21.43 -25.46 -3.39
N THR A 343 21.96 -26.65 -3.67
CA THR A 343 23.32 -26.90 -4.16
C THR A 343 23.38 -27.22 -5.66
N SER A 344 22.24 -27.19 -6.37
CA SER A 344 22.16 -27.59 -7.79
C SER A 344 23.06 -26.73 -8.72
N ARG A 345 23.42 -25.53 -8.26
CA ARG A 345 24.26 -24.56 -9.01
C ARG A 345 25.60 -24.29 -8.36
N GLY A 346 26.02 -25.13 -7.42
CA GLY A 346 27.29 -24.99 -6.68
C GLY A 346 27.08 -24.92 -5.17
N ARG A 347 27.93 -24.16 -4.48
CA ARG A 347 27.76 -23.97 -3.02
C ARG A 347 26.46 -23.23 -2.71
N SER A 348 25.75 -23.70 -1.71
CA SER A 348 24.51 -23.06 -1.27
C SER A 348 24.76 -21.69 -0.62
N VAL A 349 23.75 -20.83 -0.63
CA VAL A 349 23.79 -19.56 0.08
C VAL A 349 24.02 -19.78 1.58
N ALA A 350 23.38 -20.80 2.16
CA ALA A 350 23.54 -21.17 3.56
C ALA A 350 24.99 -21.56 3.89
N ASP A 351 25.65 -22.35 3.03
CA ASP A 351 27.05 -22.72 3.23
C ASP A 351 27.99 -21.53 3.16
N MET A 352 27.76 -20.62 2.21
CA MET A 352 28.55 -19.39 2.10
C MET A 352 28.41 -18.47 3.32
N MET A 353 27.24 -18.37 3.90
CA MET A 353 27.00 -17.59 5.11
C MET A 353 27.57 -18.25 6.37
N ALA A 354 27.70 -19.57 6.38
CA ALA A 354 28.28 -20.34 7.48
C ALA A 354 29.81 -20.30 7.52
N ASP A 355 30.47 -19.80 6.47
CA ASP A 355 31.93 -19.69 6.41
C ASP A 355 32.52 -18.71 7.44
N ALA A 356 33.79 -18.94 7.74
CA ALA A 356 34.60 -17.98 8.51
C ALA A 356 34.71 -16.63 7.76
N PRO A 357 34.77 -15.51 8.48
CA PRO A 357 34.76 -15.36 9.93
C PRO A 357 33.35 -15.25 10.54
N ASN A 358 32.27 -15.28 9.72
CA ASN A 358 30.93 -14.86 10.14
C ASN A 358 30.15 -15.96 10.86
N PHE A 359 30.25 -17.21 10.40
CA PHE A 359 29.57 -18.39 11.00
C PHE A 359 28.06 -18.18 11.23
N VAL A 360 27.35 -17.59 10.25
CA VAL A 360 25.90 -17.40 10.30
C VAL A 360 25.22 -18.68 9.82
N THR A 361 24.51 -19.35 10.72
CA THR A 361 23.85 -20.63 10.45
C THR A 361 22.34 -20.48 10.39
N TRP A 362 21.69 -21.35 9.59
CA TRP A 362 20.27 -21.37 9.35
C TRP A 362 19.70 -22.79 9.44
N THR A 363 18.40 -22.87 9.76
CA THR A 363 17.55 -24.04 9.54
C THR A 363 16.56 -23.72 8.43
N GLY A 364 16.15 -24.73 7.64
CA GLY A 364 15.13 -24.54 6.61
C GLY A 364 13.76 -24.35 7.25
N GLY A 365 13.08 -23.28 6.89
CA GLY A 365 11.72 -22.96 7.35
C GLY A 365 10.66 -23.85 6.68
N ASP A 366 9.51 -23.97 7.32
CA ASP A 366 8.33 -24.60 6.71
C ASP A 366 7.76 -23.67 5.62
N ASN A 367 7.72 -24.19 4.38
CA ASN A 367 7.26 -23.43 3.22
C ASN A 367 5.75 -23.59 2.93
N SER A 368 4.97 -24.08 3.88
CA SER A 368 3.51 -24.20 3.78
C SER A 368 2.82 -22.85 3.75
N ARG A 369 2.63 -22.28 2.55
CA ARG A 369 2.18 -20.88 2.37
C ARG A 369 0.85 -20.59 3.04
N LEU A 370 -0.18 -21.43 2.83
CA LEU A 370 -1.51 -21.22 3.40
C LEU A 370 -1.48 -21.31 4.93
N ALA A 371 -0.83 -22.33 5.50
CA ALA A 371 -0.70 -22.45 6.95
C ALA A 371 0.05 -21.27 7.55
N GLY A 372 1.14 -20.84 6.91
CA GLY A 372 1.91 -19.66 7.33
C GLY A 372 1.09 -18.38 7.26
N LYS A 373 0.30 -18.16 6.20
CA LYS A 373 -0.62 -17.02 6.12
C LYS A 373 -1.65 -17.00 7.26
N MET A 374 -2.19 -18.17 7.61
CA MET A 374 -3.11 -18.28 8.74
C MET A 374 -2.45 -17.92 10.08
N GLN A 375 -1.14 -18.25 10.27
CA GLN A 375 -0.40 -17.82 11.45
C GLN A 375 -0.33 -16.29 11.57
N TRP A 376 -0.21 -15.58 10.45
CA TRP A 376 -0.27 -14.13 10.45
C TRP A 376 -1.64 -13.62 10.95
N HIS A 377 -2.74 -14.11 10.37
CA HIS A 377 -4.09 -13.70 10.77
C HIS A 377 -4.37 -13.99 12.25
N TYR A 378 -3.97 -15.18 12.76
CA TYR A 378 -4.17 -15.52 14.17
C TYR A 378 -3.41 -14.59 15.11
N ARG A 379 -2.22 -14.14 14.71
CA ARG A 379 -1.37 -13.29 15.53
C ARG A 379 -1.72 -11.82 15.45
N LEU A 380 -2.24 -11.36 14.32
CA LEU A 380 -2.66 -9.97 14.14
C LEU A 380 -4.04 -9.68 14.72
N LYS A 381 -4.87 -10.69 15.00
CA LYS A 381 -6.20 -10.49 15.56
C LYS A 381 -6.11 -9.95 16.99
N PHE A 382 -6.75 -8.80 17.24
CA PHE A 382 -6.89 -8.26 18.60
C PHE A 382 -7.94 -9.05 19.39
N ASP A 383 -7.69 -9.20 20.69
CA ASP A 383 -8.70 -9.68 21.63
C ASP A 383 -9.59 -8.54 22.18
N ALA A 384 -10.45 -8.87 23.15
CA ALA A 384 -11.36 -7.91 23.77
C ALA A 384 -10.66 -6.78 24.54
N ASP A 385 -9.43 -7.03 25.00
CA ASP A 385 -8.61 -6.08 25.76
C ASP A 385 -7.66 -5.28 24.86
N GLY A 386 -7.71 -5.51 23.55
CA GLY A 386 -6.86 -4.86 22.56
C GLY A 386 -5.45 -5.44 22.45
N ASP A 387 -5.22 -6.67 22.96
CA ASP A 387 -3.96 -7.38 22.81
C ASP A 387 -3.95 -8.23 21.54
N CYS A 388 -2.75 -8.42 20.97
CA CYS A 388 -2.51 -9.31 19.84
C CYS A 388 -1.27 -10.18 20.10
N MET A 389 -1.07 -11.23 19.31
CA MET A 389 0.02 -12.18 19.47
C MET A 389 1.27 -11.84 18.65
N MET A 390 1.28 -10.67 18.00
CA MET A 390 2.44 -10.15 17.28
C MET A 390 2.47 -8.63 17.36
N GLN A 391 3.61 -8.09 17.79
CA GLN A 391 3.88 -6.64 17.77
C GLN A 391 5.25 -6.35 17.16
N VAL A 392 5.45 -5.10 16.75
CA VAL A 392 6.61 -4.66 16.00
C VAL A 392 7.15 -3.36 16.60
N PHE A 393 8.44 -3.29 16.82
CA PHE A 393 9.07 -2.05 17.27
C PHE A 393 8.94 -0.96 16.20
N LYS A 394 8.68 0.26 16.63
CA LYS A 394 8.49 1.41 15.73
C LYS A 394 9.66 1.66 14.77
N GLY A 395 10.87 1.17 15.13
CA GLY A 395 12.07 1.23 14.30
C GLY A 395 12.05 0.31 13.09
N CYS A 396 11.16 -0.70 13.04
CA CYS A 396 11.00 -1.60 11.89
C CYS A 396 10.14 -0.93 10.79
N ARG A 397 10.73 0.03 10.10
CA ARG A 397 10.03 0.89 9.13
C ARG A 397 9.59 0.16 7.87
N GLU A 398 10.43 -0.75 7.38
CA GLU A 398 10.15 -1.48 6.15
C GLU A 398 9.03 -2.50 6.36
N PHE A 399 8.97 -3.16 7.51
CA PHE A 399 7.86 -4.00 7.88
C PHE A 399 6.54 -3.21 7.90
N ARG A 400 6.52 -2.06 8.57
CA ARG A 400 5.35 -1.18 8.66
C ARG A 400 4.90 -0.66 7.31
N ARG A 401 5.81 -0.53 6.36
CA ARG A 401 5.54 -0.08 4.99
C ARG A 401 5.01 -1.21 4.11
N THR A 402 5.63 -2.38 4.16
CA THR A 402 5.37 -3.46 3.18
C THR A 402 4.19 -4.34 3.57
N ILE A 403 4.06 -4.73 4.83
CA ILE A 403 3.02 -5.68 5.27
C ILE A 403 1.60 -5.17 5.02
N PRO A 404 1.21 -3.95 5.42
CA PRO A 404 -0.14 -3.46 5.16
C PRO A 404 -0.44 -3.22 3.66
N ALA A 405 0.60 -3.15 2.83
CA ALA A 405 0.43 -2.93 1.39
C ALA A 405 0.18 -4.21 0.58
N LEU A 406 0.34 -5.39 1.17
CA LEU A 406 0.20 -6.68 0.47
C LEU A 406 -1.23 -6.93 0.01
N LEU A 407 -1.35 -7.39 -1.25
CA LEU A 407 -2.62 -7.72 -1.90
C LEU A 407 -2.73 -9.24 -2.10
N TYR A 408 -3.98 -9.72 -2.18
CA TYR A 408 -4.24 -11.06 -2.66
C TYR A 408 -3.86 -11.20 -4.15
N ASP A 409 -3.31 -12.37 -4.52
CA ASP A 409 -3.04 -12.69 -5.91
C ASP A 409 -4.37 -12.80 -6.70
N ALA A 410 -4.45 -12.11 -7.84
CA ALA A 410 -5.66 -12.08 -8.67
C ALA A 410 -6.01 -13.45 -9.30
N LYS A 411 -5.01 -14.34 -9.47
CA LYS A 411 -5.17 -15.68 -10.05
C LYS A 411 -5.33 -16.76 -8.98
N HIS A 412 -4.74 -16.53 -7.82
CA HIS A 412 -4.75 -17.43 -6.66
C HIS A 412 -5.24 -16.68 -5.42
N PRO A 413 -6.56 -16.42 -5.29
CA PRO A 413 -7.10 -15.55 -4.25
C PRO A 413 -6.84 -16.01 -2.80
N GLU A 414 -6.36 -17.22 -2.62
CA GLU A 414 -5.97 -17.78 -1.31
C GLU A 414 -4.55 -17.41 -0.91
N ASP A 415 -3.73 -16.84 -1.83
CA ASP A 415 -2.35 -16.45 -1.59
C ASP A 415 -2.14 -14.95 -1.77
N ILE A 416 -0.97 -14.46 -1.39
CA ILE A 416 -0.56 -13.08 -1.63
C ILE A 416 0.03 -12.93 -3.04
N ASP A 417 -0.03 -11.74 -3.59
CA ASP A 417 0.60 -11.41 -4.86
C ASP A 417 2.13 -11.32 -4.70
N THR A 418 2.84 -12.36 -5.15
CA THR A 418 4.31 -12.47 -5.08
C THR A 418 5.04 -11.56 -6.07
N ALA A 419 4.34 -10.84 -6.94
CA ALA A 419 4.93 -9.77 -7.74
C ALA A 419 5.17 -8.49 -6.92
N MET A 420 4.55 -8.40 -5.75
CA MET A 420 4.74 -7.30 -4.81
C MET A 420 6.02 -7.46 -3.97
N GLU A 421 6.19 -6.58 -3.02
CA GLU A 421 7.33 -6.55 -2.08
C GLU A 421 7.01 -7.45 -0.87
N ASP A 422 7.05 -8.78 -1.08
CA ASP A 422 6.62 -9.80 -0.12
C ASP A 422 7.76 -10.41 0.74
N HIS A 423 8.99 -9.96 0.53
CA HIS A 423 10.19 -10.54 1.17
C HIS A 423 10.15 -10.51 2.70
N ILE A 424 9.63 -9.43 3.30
CA ILE A 424 9.45 -9.33 4.77
C ILE A 424 8.35 -10.28 5.24
N TYR A 425 7.30 -10.45 4.45
CA TYR A 425 6.23 -11.39 4.75
C TYR A 425 6.76 -12.82 4.78
N ASP A 426 7.49 -13.26 3.76
CA ASP A 426 8.03 -14.62 3.68
C ASP A 426 9.06 -14.88 4.77
N GLU A 427 10.01 -13.97 5.00
CA GLU A 427 10.99 -14.05 6.09
C GLU A 427 10.31 -14.23 7.46
N CYS A 428 9.31 -13.39 7.76
CA CYS A 428 8.57 -13.46 9.01
C CYS A 428 7.73 -14.74 9.11
N ARG A 429 7.11 -15.18 8.01
CA ARG A 429 6.32 -16.40 7.94
C ARG A 429 7.11 -17.64 8.41
N TYR A 430 8.38 -17.76 8.03
CA TYR A 430 9.24 -18.85 8.52
C TYR A 430 9.39 -18.81 10.04
N VAL A 431 9.58 -17.63 10.64
CA VAL A 431 9.67 -17.51 12.11
C VAL A 431 8.34 -17.84 12.79
N LEU A 432 7.21 -17.42 12.22
CA LEU A 432 5.90 -17.73 12.78
C LEU A 432 5.60 -19.25 12.74
N MET A 433 6.06 -19.95 11.69
CA MET A 433 5.89 -21.39 11.55
C MET A 433 6.76 -22.20 12.52
N GLU A 434 7.89 -21.64 13.00
CA GLU A 434 8.68 -22.24 14.10
C GLU A 434 7.98 -22.12 15.47
N ASN A 435 7.00 -21.23 15.60
CA ASN A 435 6.27 -20.95 16.83
C ASN A 435 4.75 -20.94 16.57
N PRO A 436 4.14 -21.97 15.99
CA PRO A 436 2.74 -21.91 15.59
C PRO A 436 1.81 -21.78 16.78
N ILE A 437 0.75 -21.00 16.62
CA ILE A 437 -0.33 -20.85 17.61
C ILE A 437 -1.65 -21.37 17.03
N SER A 438 -2.53 -21.84 17.94
CA SER A 438 -3.90 -22.16 17.58
C SER A 438 -4.75 -20.90 17.43
N PRO A 439 -5.75 -20.89 16.52
CA PRO A 439 -6.67 -19.77 16.43
C PRO A 439 -7.35 -19.54 17.77
N ARG A 440 -7.45 -18.26 18.18
CA ARG A 440 -8.29 -17.89 19.32
C ARG A 440 -9.74 -18.26 18.98
N GLN A 441 -10.36 -19.07 19.83
CA GLN A 441 -11.79 -19.31 19.74
C GLN A 441 -12.49 -18.09 20.36
N ASP A 442 -13.21 -17.35 19.53
CA ASP A 442 -14.16 -16.38 20.07
C ASP A 442 -15.18 -17.18 20.87
N GLU A 443 -15.35 -16.85 22.17
CA GLU A 443 -16.48 -17.42 22.91
C GLU A 443 -17.75 -17.09 22.12
N PRO A 444 -18.54 -18.09 21.71
CA PRO A 444 -19.79 -17.81 21.02
C PRO A 444 -20.60 -16.88 21.91
N LEU A 445 -21.03 -15.74 21.37
CA LEU A 445 -21.98 -14.87 22.04
C LEU A 445 -23.15 -15.74 22.44
N PRO A 446 -23.62 -15.70 23.71
CA PRO A 446 -24.77 -16.46 24.14
C PRO A 446 -25.93 -16.14 23.19
N PRO A 447 -26.69 -17.17 22.75
CA PRO A 447 -27.81 -16.93 21.86
C PRO A 447 -28.73 -15.87 22.47
N ILE A 448 -28.97 -14.80 21.73
CA ILE A 448 -29.91 -13.76 22.13
C ILE A 448 -31.26 -14.44 22.14
N GLY A 449 -31.81 -14.74 23.30
CA GLY A 449 -33.15 -15.20 23.43
C GLY A 449 -34.12 -14.12 22.96
N ASP A 450 -35.25 -14.51 22.37
CA ASP A 450 -36.29 -13.60 21.84
C ASP A 450 -36.89 -12.70 22.94
N ASP A 451 -36.63 -13.00 24.22
CA ASP A 451 -37.11 -12.24 25.37
C ASP A 451 -35.90 -11.84 26.28
N PRO A 452 -35.65 -10.54 26.49
CA PRO A 452 -34.60 -10.06 27.36
C PRO A 452 -34.67 -10.59 28.80
N LEU A 453 -35.86 -10.94 29.30
CA LEU A 453 -36.06 -11.55 30.62
C LEU A 453 -35.64 -13.04 30.65
N ASN A 454 -35.66 -13.72 29.51
CA ASN A 454 -35.19 -15.08 29.39
C ASN A 454 -33.66 -15.17 29.26
N MET A 455 -33.01 -14.14 28.77
CA MET A 455 -31.55 -14.06 28.60
C MET A 455 -30.82 -14.19 29.95
N GLU A 456 -31.29 -13.53 31.02
CA GLU A 456 -30.74 -13.73 32.38
C GLU A 456 -30.95 -15.16 32.90
N ARG A 457 -32.06 -15.80 32.56
CA ARG A 457 -32.40 -17.15 32.97
C ARG A 457 -31.55 -18.20 32.22
N ASP A 458 -31.25 -17.97 30.97
CA ASP A 458 -30.41 -18.84 30.13
C ASP A 458 -28.96 -18.72 30.53
N LEU A 459 -28.46 -17.51 30.78
CA LEU A 459 -27.12 -17.28 31.33
C LEU A 459 -26.96 -17.92 32.75
N ARG A 460 -28.00 -17.90 33.59
CA ARG A 460 -27.99 -18.59 34.87
C ARG A 460 -28.02 -20.12 34.71
N ARG A 461 -28.73 -20.66 33.72
CA ARG A 461 -28.73 -22.10 33.43
C ARG A 461 -27.38 -22.57 32.91
N GLU A 462 -26.70 -21.85 32.05
CA GLU A 462 -25.34 -22.18 31.59
C GLU A 462 -24.33 -22.09 32.71
N LYS A 463 -24.40 -21.04 33.54
CA LYS A 463 -23.45 -20.82 34.62
C LYS A 463 -23.63 -21.83 35.79
N TYR A 464 -24.84 -22.31 36.04
CA TYR A 464 -25.15 -23.21 37.16
C TYR A 464 -25.61 -24.61 36.73
N GLY A 465 -25.93 -24.83 35.48
CA GLY A 465 -26.34 -26.13 34.94
C GLY A 465 -25.22 -27.18 34.86
N ARG A 466 -23.98 -26.72 34.73
CA ARG A 466 -22.80 -27.60 34.71
C ARG A 466 -22.42 -28.21 36.06
N SER A 467 -22.97 -27.72 37.17
CA SER A 467 -22.66 -28.23 38.50
C SER A 467 -23.48 -29.46 38.92
N LYS A 468 -24.42 -29.95 38.11
CA LYS A 468 -25.28 -31.12 38.47
C LYS A 468 -25.01 -32.41 37.64
N ALA A 469 -23.98 -32.42 36.80
CA ALA A 469 -23.64 -33.62 36.02
C ALA A 469 -22.65 -34.58 36.73
N TRP A 470 -22.39 -34.37 38.02
CA TRP A 470 -21.61 -35.27 38.85
C TRP A 470 -22.40 -35.65 40.13
N ARG A 471 -23.37 -36.55 39.98
CA ARG A 471 -23.83 -37.46 41.01
C ARG A 471 -24.27 -38.76 40.39
#